data_89378da4e76685dd19b1d89edf0e5db9
#
_entry.id   89378da4e76685dd19b1d89edf0e5db9
#
_cell.length_a   1.000
_cell.length_b   1.000
_cell.length_c   1.000
_cell.angle_alpha   90.00
_cell.angle_beta   90.00
_cell.angle_gamma   90.00
#
_symmetry.space_group_name_H-M   'P 1'
#
loop_
_entity.id
_entity.type
_entity.pdbx_description
1 polymer ?
#
loop_
_entity_poly.entity_id
_entity_poly.type
_entity_poly.pdbx_seq_one_letter_code
_entity_poly.pdbx_strand_id
1 'polypeptide(L)'
;MTSYPSDLEIANAAVKKPIQEIAKIINIDEKALIKFGDDKAKLNADFIDSLSKNKSGKLILVTAISPTPAGEGKTTTSVGLVDGLCHIGKKAMICLREPSLGPCFGMKGGAAGGGYAQVIPMTDINLHFTGDFHAIGAAHNLLSCLLYTSPSPRDSDQ
;
A
#
# COMPACT_ATOMS: atom_id res chain seq x y z
N MET A 1 2.98 -15.19 29.28
CA MET A 1 2.03 -14.68 28.30
C MET A 1 2.74 -14.68 26.95
N THR A 2 2.30 -15.49 26.02
CA THR A 2 2.83 -15.46 24.63
C THR A 2 2.38 -14.15 24.00
N SER A 3 3.31 -13.25 23.80
CA SER A 3 3.05 -12.01 23.04
C SER A 3 2.77 -12.38 21.59
N TYR A 4 1.63 -12.00 21.06
CA TYR A 4 1.37 -12.11 19.62
C TYR A 4 2.32 -11.17 18.87
N PRO A 5 2.84 -11.59 17.70
CA PRO A 5 3.69 -10.74 16.90
C PRO A 5 2.92 -9.49 16.41
N SER A 6 3.64 -8.39 16.33
CA SER A 6 3.10 -7.12 15.78
C SER A 6 2.87 -7.23 14.26
N ASP A 7 2.04 -6.33 13.71
CA ASP A 7 1.78 -6.26 12.26
C ASP A 7 3.07 -6.15 11.45
N LEU A 8 4.05 -5.39 11.94
CA LEU A 8 5.34 -5.21 11.31
C LEU A 8 6.19 -6.49 11.34
N GLU A 9 6.19 -7.22 12.45
CA GLU A 9 6.89 -8.51 12.56
C GLU A 9 6.29 -9.55 11.60
N ILE A 10 4.96 -9.60 11.50
CA ILE A 10 4.26 -10.48 10.55
C ILE A 10 4.63 -10.11 9.11
N ALA A 11 4.60 -8.82 8.76
CA ALA A 11 4.94 -8.34 7.44
C ALA A 11 6.39 -8.66 7.05
N ASN A 12 7.33 -8.49 7.99
CA ASN A 12 8.75 -8.75 7.75
C ASN A 12 9.08 -10.25 7.65
N ALA A 13 8.30 -11.10 8.33
CA ALA A 13 8.45 -12.56 8.25
C ALA A 13 7.84 -13.14 6.96
N ALA A 14 7.03 -12.40 6.24
CA ALA A 14 6.38 -12.88 5.03
C ALA A 14 7.35 -13.03 3.85
N VAL A 15 7.26 -14.15 3.14
CA VAL A 15 8.05 -14.40 1.93
C VAL A 15 7.36 -13.71 0.75
N LYS A 16 7.98 -12.65 0.25
CA LYS A 16 7.47 -11.90 -0.92
C LYS A 16 7.73 -12.66 -2.20
N LYS A 17 6.75 -12.67 -3.10
CA LYS A 17 6.91 -13.15 -4.47
C LYS A 17 7.23 -11.99 -5.41
N PRO A 18 8.03 -12.21 -6.46
CA PRO A 18 8.21 -11.21 -7.51
C PRO A 18 6.86 -10.78 -8.11
N ILE A 19 6.71 -9.48 -8.39
CA ILE A 19 5.43 -8.93 -8.87
C ILE A 19 4.99 -9.54 -10.22
N GLN A 20 5.94 -10.01 -11.02
CA GLN A 20 5.64 -10.72 -12.26
C GLN A 20 4.91 -12.06 -12.02
N GLU A 21 5.24 -12.76 -10.94
CA GLU A 21 4.55 -14.01 -10.58
C GLU A 21 3.12 -13.72 -10.11
N ILE A 22 2.93 -12.64 -9.36
CA ILE A 22 1.60 -12.19 -8.95
C ILE A 22 0.77 -11.80 -10.17
N ALA A 23 1.35 -11.04 -11.11
CA ALA A 23 0.69 -10.66 -12.36
C ALA A 23 0.23 -11.89 -13.18
N LYS A 24 1.06 -12.92 -13.26
CA LYS A 24 0.71 -14.19 -13.93
C LYS A 24 -0.50 -14.90 -13.30
N ILE A 25 -0.63 -14.86 -11.96
CA ILE A 25 -1.77 -15.48 -11.26
C ILE A 25 -3.09 -14.85 -11.70
N ILE A 26 -3.10 -13.57 -11.97
CA ILE A 26 -4.29 -12.80 -12.40
C ILE A 26 -4.34 -12.56 -13.92
N ASN A 27 -3.51 -13.28 -14.69
CA ASN A 27 -3.42 -13.23 -16.16
C ASN A 27 -3.08 -11.83 -16.72
N ILE A 28 -2.18 -11.11 -16.05
CA ILE A 28 -1.61 -9.85 -16.54
C ILE A 28 -0.24 -10.15 -17.17
N ASP A 29 -0.06 -9.74 -18.44
CA ASP A 29 1.23 -9.86 -19.13
C ASP A 29 2.28 -8.95 -18.49
N GLU A 30 3.53 -9.41 -18.40
CA GLU A 30 4.63 -8.64 -17.85
C GLU A 30 4.84 -7.30 -18.59
N LYS A 31 4.55 -7.25 -19.89
CA LYS A 31 4.62 -6.02 -20.71
C LYS A 31 3.64 -4.93 -20.25
N ALA A 32 2.59 -5.30 -19.52
CA ALA A 32 1.65 -4.36 -18.95
C ALA A 32 2.14 -3.73 -17.64
N LEU A 33 3.25 -4.23 -17.07
CA LEU A 33 3.79 -3.80 -15.79
C LEU A 33 4.82 -2.69 -15.96
N ILE A 34 4.66 -1.63 -15.19
CA ILE A 34 5.68 -0.60 -14.93
C ILE A 34 6.23 -0.88 -13.54
N LYS A 35 7.38 -1.55 -13.46
CA LYS A 35 7.94 -2.05 -12.20
C LYS A 35 8.52 -0.96 -11.33
N PHE A 36 8.33 -1.11 -10.02
CA PHE A 36 8.96 -0.33 -8.96
C PHE A 36 9.65 -1.33 -7.99
N GLY A 37 10.90 -1.68 -8.29
CA GLY A 37 11.59 -2.79 -7.64
C GLY A 37 11.01 -4.15 -8.05
N ASP A 38 11.15 -5.14 -7.17
CA ASP A 38 10.77 -6.53 -7.45
C ASP A 38 9.35 -6.87 -7.01
N ASP A 39 8.79 -6.14 -6.07
CA ASP A 39 7.54 -6.47 -5.37
C ASP A 39 6.38 -5.50 -5.63
N LYS A 40 6.58 -4.49 -6.48
CA LYS A 40 5.59 -3.46 -6.81
C LYS A 40 5.57 -3.16 -8.31
N ALA A 41 4.39 -2.82 -8.84
CA ALA A 41 4.27 -2.32 -10.21
C ALA A 41 3.01 -1.46 -10.37
N LYS A 42 3.04 -0.58 -11.35
CA LYS A 42 1.84 0.05 -11.94
C LYS A 42 1.44 -0.71 -13.20
N LEU A 43 0.19 -0.58 -13.59
CA LEU A 43 -0.28 -1.04 -14.90
C LEU A 43 -0.15 0.11 -15.91
N ASN A 44 0.26 -0.18 -17.12
CA ASN A 44 0.30 0.84 -18.17
C ASN A 44 -1.14 1.20 -18.63
N ALA A 45 -1.31 2.42 -19.14
CA ALA A 45 -2.61 2.95 -19.51
C ALA A 45 -3.27 2.14 -20.66
N ASP A 46 -2.49 1.76 -21.65
CA ASP A 46 -2.99 1.01 -22.82
C ASP A 46 -3.61 -0.34 -22.40
N PHE A 47 -2.98 -1.01 -21.43
CA PHE A 47 -3.52 -2.24 -20.87
C PHE A 47 -4.84 -1.97 -20.13
N ILE A 48 -4.91 -0.93 -19.31
CA ILE A 48 -6.13 -0.56 -18.57
C ILE A 48 -7.26 -0.28 -19.56
N ASP A 49 -7.00 0.49 -20.60
CA ASP A 49 -8.00 0.83 -21.64
C ASP A 49 -8.50 -0.42 -22.37
N SER A 50 -7.61 -1.39 -22.61
CA SER A 50 -7.98 -2.65 -23.25
C SER A 50 -8.99 -3.48 -22.43
N LEU A 51 -8.98 -3.34 -21.10
CA LEU A 51 -9.87 -4.06 -20.18
C LEU A 51 -11.34 -3.62 -20.30
N SER A 52 -11.61 -2.44 -20.85
CA SER A 52 -12.97 -1.92 -21.04
C SER A 52 -13.88 -2.86 -21.85
N LYS A 53 -13.30 -3.71 -22.69
CA LYS A 53 -13.98 -4.70 -23.51
C LYS A 53 -14.26 -6.02 -22.79
N ASN A 54 -13.71 -6.21 -21.61
CA ASN A 54 -13.85 -7.43 -20.86
C ASN A 54 -15.19 -7.47 -20.11
N LYS A 55 -15.66 -8.69 -19.85
CA LYS A 55 -16.86 -8.88 -19.03
C LYS A 55 -16.59 -8.42 -17.60
N SER A 56 -17.45 -7.58 -17.07
CA SER A 56 -17.36 -7.11 -15.68
C SER A 56 -17.55 -8.23 -14.67
N GLY A 57 -16.74 -8.24 -13.61
CA GLY A 57 -16.91 -9.11 -12.47
C GLY A 57 -18.00 -8.61 -11.50
N LYS A 58 -18.13 -9.30 -10.38
CA LYS A 58 -19.00 -8.86 -9.28
C LYS A 58 -18.22 -7.89 -8.40
N LEU A 59 -18.83 -6.75 -8.08
CA LEU A 59 -18.26 -5.76 -7.16
C LEU A 59 -18.83 -5.99 -5.75
N ILE A 60 -17.93 -6.06 -4.76
CA ILE A 60 -18.28 -6.08 -3.34
C ILE A 60 -17.71 -4.81 -2.73
N LEU A 61 -18.57 -3.96 -2.19
CA LEU A 61 -18.19 -2.74 -1.50
C LEU A 61 -18.13 -2.99 0.01
N VAL A 62 -16.96 -2.75 0.62
CA VAL A 62 -16.79 -2.76 2.07
C VAL A 62 -16.75 -1.32 2.57
N THR A 63 -17.70 -0.95 3.40
CA THR A 63 -17.86 0.41 3.92
C THR A 63 -18.20 0.40 5.42
N ALA A 64 -18.20 1.57 6.05
CA ALA A 64 -18.64 1.76 7.42
C ALA A 64 -19.58 2.96 7.50
N ILE A 65 -20.46 2.96 8.51
CA ILE A 65 -21.50 3.98 8.69
C ILE A 65 -20.89 5.33 9.04
N SER A 66 -19.94 5.35 9.98
CA SER A 66 -19.27 6.57 10.44
C SER A 66 -17.82 6.30 10.80
N PRO A 67 -16.91 7.29 10.63
CA PRO A 67 -15.53 7.14 11.03
C PRO A 67 -15.37 7.13 12.56
N THR A 68 -14.39 6.36 13.04
CA THR A 68 -13.96 6.36 14.44
C THR A 68 -12.47 6.66 14.55
N PRO A 69 -11.97 7.21 15.67
CA PRO A 69 -10.56 7.49 15.86
C PRO A 69 -9.66 6.24 15.74
N ALA A 70 -10.14 5.09 16.18
CA ALA A 70 -9.42 3.82 16.13
C ALA A 70 -9.44 3.15 14.74
N GLY A 71 -10.27 3.67 13.82
CA GLY A 71 -10.58 3.01 12.54
C GLY A 71 -11.65 1.93 12.67
N GLU A 72 -12.31 1.58 11.57
CA GLU A 72 -13.43 0.63 11.55
C GLU A 72 -13.05 -0.75 10.98
N GLY A 73 -11.77 -0.98 10.70
CA GLY A 73 -11.28 -2.26 10.18
C GLY A 73 -11.67 -2.55 8.73
N LYS A 74 -12.13 -1.56 7.95
CA LYS A 74 -12.53 -1.76 6.55
C LYS A 74 -11.46 -2.45 5.72
N THR A 75 -10.22 -2.00 5.81
CA THR A 75 -9.10 -2.56 5.05
C THR A 75 -8.81 -4.00 5.48
N THR A 76 -8.70 -4.25 6.78
CA THR A 76 -8.46 -5.61 7.32
C THR A 76 -9.57 -6.57 6.92
N THR A 77 -10.83 -6.13 7.00
CA THR A 77 -11.99 -6.92 6.54
C THR A 77 -11.94 -7.19 5.05
N SER A 78 -11.55 -6.20 4.24
CA SER A 78 -11.47 -6.35 2.78
C SER A 78 -10.37 -7.34 2.39
N VAL A 79 -9.20 -7.27 3.03
CA VAL A 79 -8.09 -8.21 2.79
C VAL A 79 -8.50 -9.62 3.22
N GLY A 80 -9.03 -9.80 4.44
CA GLY A 80 -9.46 -11.11 4.93
C GLY A 80 -10.58 -11.73 4.09
N LEU A 81 -11.49 -10.91 3.55
CA LEU A 81 -12.54 -11.37 2.64
C LEU A 81 -11.94 -11.91 1.32
N VAL A 82 -10.99 -11.18 0.73
CA VAL A 82 -10.35 -11.63 -0.53
C VAL A 82 -9.51 -12.87 -0.30
N ASP A 83 -8.75 -12.94 0.80
CA ASP A 83 -8.00 -14.14 1.17
C ASP A 83 -8.94 -15.35 1.34
N GLY A 84 -10.05 -15.17 2.05
CA GLY A 84 -11.06 -16.21 2.23
C GLY A 84 -11.68 -16.67 0.90
N LEU A 85 -11.99 -15.72 0.00
CA LEU A 85 -12.50 -16.05 -1.34
C LEU A 85 -11.48 -16.83 -2.17
N CYS A 86 -10.22 -16.42 -2.15
CA CYS A 86 -9.13 -17.12 -2.84
C CYS A 86 -8.91 -18.52 -2.25
N HIS A 87 -8.99 -18.65 -0.92
CA HIS A 87 -8.85 -19.94 -0.23
C HIS A 87 -9.91 -20.96 -0.66
N ILE A 88 -11.14 -20.53 -0.91
CA ILE A 88 -12.21 -21.41 -1.43
C ILE A 88 -12.22 -21.50 -2.96
N GLY A 89 -11.13 -21.13 -3.64
CA GLY A 89 -10.93 -21.28 -5.07
C GLY A 89 -11.66 -20.25 -5.94
N LYS A 90 -12.14 -19.13 -5.38
CA LYS A 90 -12.71 -18.04 -6.18
C LYS A 90 -11.63 -17.11 -6.68
N LYS A 91 -11.80 -16.59 -7.89
CA LYS A 91 -10.95 -15.53 -8.43
C LYS A 91 -11.40 -14.19 -7.84
N ALA A 92 -10.63 -13.63 -6.93
CA ALA A 92 -10.92 -12.36 -6.29
C ALA A 92 -9.70 -11.44 -6.35
N MET A 93 -9.95 -10.14 -6.42
CA MET A 93 -8.93 -9.08 -6.37
C MET A 93 -9.43 -7.98 -5.44
N ILE A 94 -8.52 -7.41 -4.67
CA ILE A 94 -8.81 -6.29 -3.80
C ILE A 94 -8.40 -4.97 -4.43
N CYS A 95 -9.22 -3.94 -4.24
CA CYS A 95 -8.88 -2.57 -4.57
C CYS A 95 -8.93 -1.75 -3.28
N LEU A 96 -7.79 -1.20 -2.86
CA LEU A 96 -7.65 -0.40 -1.66
C LEU A 96 -7.27 1.03 -2.00
N ARG A 97 -7.59 1.96 -1.09
CA ARG A 97 -7.09 3.33 -1.19
C ARG A 97 -5.63 3.35 -0.74
N GLU A 98 -4.76 3.93 -1.54
CA GLU A 98 -3.37 4.20 -1.19
C GLU A 98 -3.25 5.43 -0.29
N PRO A 99 -2.63 5.34 0.90
CA PRO A 99 -2.31 6.50 1.71
C PRO A 99 -0.96 7.08 1.29
N SER A 100 -0.77 8.40 1.47
CA SER A 100 0.54 9.01 1.25
C SER A 100 1.47 8.81 2.46
N LEU A 101 0.98 9.10 3.66
CA LEU A 101 1.72 8.93 4.93
C LEU A 101 0.83 8.24 5.97
N GLY A 102 0.34 7.05 5.67
CA GLY A 102 -0.64 6.28 6.44
C GLY A 102 -0.65 6.48 7.94
N PRO A 103 0.01 5.62 8.73
CA PRO A 103 -0.05 5.70 10.19
C PRO A 103 0.75 6.85 10.81
N CYS A 104 1.64 7.51 10.05
CA CYS A 104 2.56 8.52 10.60
C CYS A 104 1.90 9.88 10.79
N PHE A 105 0.92 10.23 9.95
CA PHE A 105 0.24 11.52 9.97
C PHE A 105 -1.27 11.37 9.81
N GLY A 106 -2.00 11.79 10.83
CA GLY A 106 -3.45 11.84 10.82
C GLY A 106 -4.13 10.74 11.62
N MET A 107 -5.45 10.87 11.79
CA MET A 107 -6.31 9.94 12.53
C MET A 107 -6.76 8.74 11.68
N LYS A 108 -6.20 8.54 10.49
CA LYS A 108 -6.56 7.42 9.61
C LYS A 108 -5.49 6.34 9.72
N GLY A 109 -5.92 5.09 9.90
CA GLY A 109 -5.04 3.92 9.89
C GLY A 109 -4.37 3.69 8.55
N GLY A 110 -3.38 2.80 8.51
CA GLY A 110 -2.71 2.37 7.29
C GLY A 110 -3.64 1.67 6.30
N ALA A 111 -3.21 1.57 5.05
CA ALA A 111 -3.99 0.92 3.98
C ALA A 111 -3.62 -0.55 3.75
N ALA A 112 -2.66 -1.09 4.50
CA ALA A 112 -2.20 -2.46 4.29
C ALA A 112 -3.04 -3.53 5.01
N GLY A 113 -3.93 -3.17 5.91
CA GLY A 113 -4.63 -4.11 6.78
C GLY A 113 -3.91 -4.31 8.11
N GLY A 114 -4.11 -5.47 8.78
CA GLY A 114 -3.48 -5.78 10.06
C GLY A 114 -3.47 -7.28 10.35
N GLY A 115 -2.59 -7.69 11.27
CA GLY A 115 -2.36 -9.09 11.58
C GLY A 115 -1.93 -9.89 10.36
N TYR A 116 -2.52 -11.04 10.16
CA TYR A 116 -2.32 -11.87 8.97
C TYR A 116 -3.16 -11.43 7.77
N ALA A 117 -4.17 -10.54 7.98
CA ALA A 117 -4.99 -9.95 6.92
C ALA A 117 -4.37 -8.63 6.46
N GLN A 118 -3.20 -8.69 5.85
CA GLN A 118 -2.50 -7.49 5.36
C GLN A 118 -1.86 -7.71 3.99
N VAL A 119 -1.68 -6.61 3.25
CA VAL A 119 -0.97 -6.56 1.97
C VAL A 119 0.47 -6.18 2.22
N ILE A 120 1.39 -6.86 1.56
CA ILE A 120 2.84 -6.59 1.65
C ILE A 120 3.36 -6.06 0.29
N PRO A 121 4.39 -5.23 0.30
CA PRO A 121 5.18 -4.69 1.42
C PRO A 121 4.44 -3.63 2.22
N MET A 122 4.17 -3.87 3.51
CA MET A 122 3.33 -3.01 4.34
C MET A 122 3.89 -1.59 4.51
N THR A 123 5.18 -1.48 4.79
CA THR A 123 5.84 -0.18 5.01
C THR A 123 5.79 0.70 3.77
N ASP A 124 6.08 0.16 2.60
CA ASP A 124 6.06 0.89 1.34
C ASP A 124 4.63 1.34 0.98
N ILE A 125 3.64 0.45 1.18
CA ILE A 125 2.22 0.77 0.91
C ILE A 125 1.74 1.92 1.80
N ASN A 126 2.21 1.98 3.05
CA ASN A 126 1.80 3.01 4.01
C ASN A 126 2.58 4.33 3.86
N LEU A 127 3.74 4.32 3.15
CA LEU A 127 4.66 5.45 3.06
C LEU A 127 4.95 5.78 1.58
N HIS A 128 4.07 6.52 0.92
CA HIS A 128 4.25 6.97 -0.48
C HIS A 128 4.61 5.82 -1.45
N PHE A 129 3.79 4.83 -1.51
CA PHE A 129 3.97 3.54 -2.19
C PHE A 129 4.74 3.59 -3.52
N THR A 130 4.41 4.53 -4.42
CA THR A 130 5.06 4.69 -5.73
C THR A 130 5.70 6.06 -5.95
N GLY A 131 5.87 6.88 -4.88
CA GLY A 131 6.43 8.23 -4.96
C GLY A 131 5.55 9.20 -5.76
N ASP A 132 4.69 9.92 -5.09
CA ASP A 132 3.82 10.94 -5.67
C ASP A 132 4.32 12.37 -5.38
N PHE A 133 3.61 13.39 -5.84
CA PHE A 133 3.93 14.80 -5.55
C PHE A 133 3.98 15.10 -4.05
N HIS A 134 3.18 14.40 -3.25
CA HIS A 134 3.22 14.54 -1.80
C HIS A 134 4.54 14.03 -1.20
N ALA A 135 5.13 12.96 -1.75
CA ALA A 135 6.45 12.47 -1.35
C ALA A 135 7.53 13.52 -1.61
N ILE A 136 7.51 14.13 -2.81
CA ILE A 136 8.45 15.20 -3.19
C ILE A 136 8.29 16.40 -2.26
N GLY A 137 7.05 16.85 -2.00
CA GLY A 137 6.76 17.96 -1.11
C GLY A 137 7.20 17.69 0.33
N ALA A 138 6.94 16.48 0.87
CA ALA A 138 7.34 16.11 2.21
C ALA A 138 8.87 16.08 2.37
N ALA A 139 9.59 15.50 1.40
CA ALA A 139 11.04 15.45 1.38
C ALA A 139 11.66 16.86 1.27
N HIS A 140 11.13 17.70 0.37
CA HIS A 140 11.57 19.08 0.21
C HIS A 140 11.38 19.91 1.47
N ASN A 141 10.21 19.82 2.10
CA ASN A 141 9.91 20.56 3.33
C ASN A 141 10.82 20.12 4.48
N LEU A 142 11.10 18.83 4.61
CA LEU A 142 12.06 18.34 5.62
C LEU A 142 13.47 18.89 5.35
N LEU A 143 13.95 18.81 4.12
CA LEU A 143 15.27 19.33 3.75
C LEU A 143 15.37 20.83 4.00
N SER A 144 14.36 21.61 3.59
CA SER A 144 14.32 23.06 3.80
C SER A 144 14.33 23.42 5.30
N CYS A 145 13.59 22.67 6.12
CA CYS A 145 13.59 22.83 7.57
C CYS A 145 14.97 22.57 8.17
N LEU A 146 15.63 21.47 7.77
CA LEU A 146 16.96 21.12 8.26
C LEU A 146 18.01 22.16 7.87
N LEU A 147 17.97 22.65 6.63
CA LEU A 147 18.87 23.71 6.15
C LEU A 147 18.67 25.03 6.91
N TYR A 148 17.41 25.38 7.21
CA TYR A 148 17.09 26.62 7.93
C TYR A 148 17.46 26.56 9.41
N THR A 149 17.30 25.40 10.04
CA THR A 149 17.51 25.24 11.50
C THR A 149 18.91 24.77 11.86
N SER A 150 19.67 24.21 10.93
CA SER A 150 21.05 23.78 11.18
C SER A 150 21.99 24.98 11.01
N PRO A 151 22.84 25.27 12.02
CA PRO A 151 23.84 26.32 11.89
C PRO A 151 24.77 25.97 10.71
N SER A 152 24.90 26.91 9.79
CA SER A 152 25.91 26.82 8.72
C SER A 152 27.31 26.91 9.35
N PRO A 153 28.33 26.21 8.81
CA PRO A 153 29.70 26.43 9.23
C PRO A 153 30.18 27.89 9.16
N ARG A 154 29.48 28.72 8.35
CA ARG A 154 29.73 30.16 8.25
C ARG A 154 29.10 30.97 9.38
N ASP A 155 28.06 30.44 10.05
CA ASP A 155 27.37 31.13 11.16
C ASP A 155 28.10 30.98 12.47
N SER A 156 29.07 30.06 12.56
CA SER A 156 29.92 29.85 13.73
C SER A 156 31.06 30.87 13.87
N ASP A 157 31.30 31.69 12.83
CA ASP A 157 32.38 32.66 12.78
C ASP A 157 31.91 34.12 13.01
N GLN A 158 30.67 34.32 13.54
CA GLN A 158 30.16 35.66 13.94
C GLN A 158 30.06 35.84 15.44
#